data_bcfac15641f23eb04f6416109ea9fcc1
#
_entry.id   bcfac15641f23eb04f6416109ea9fcc1
#
_cell.length_a   1.000
_cell.length_b   1.000
_cell.length_c   1.000
_cell.angle_alpha   90.00
_cell.angle_beta   90.00
_cell.angle_gamma   90.00
#
_symmetry.space_group_name_H-M   'P 1'
#
loop_
_entity.id
_entity.type
_entity.pdbx_description
1 polymer ?
#
loop_
_entity_poly.entity_id
_entity_poly.type
_entity_poly.pdbx_seq_one_letter_code
_entity_poly.pdbx_strand_id
1 'polypeptide(L)'
;MAAGRLGRRNENFMNAQDNCIFCKIVAGQLPSRKVYEDDDMVAFHDIHPKAPVHLLVVPKSHVDSLADCGAGEGQVLARMLLKVPELARAAGCANGFRTVINTGPDGGQVIYHLHLHVLGGPRHEWKGTLP
;
A
#
# COMPACT_ATOMS: atom_id res chain seq x y z
N MET A 1 0.53 -3.16 20.66
CA MET A 1 0.73 -3.34 20.45
C MET A 1 0.92 -3.68 20.74
N ALA A 2 0.87 -3.82 20.70
CA ALA A 2 1.18 -4.16 20.53
C ALA A 2 1.21 -4.65 20.71
N ALA A 3 1.02 -4.79 20.87
CA ALA A 3 1.16 -5.33 20.69
C ALA A 3 0.80 -5.66 20.58
N GLY A 4 0.52 -5.60 20.46
CA GLY A 4 0.45 -6.01 20.06
C GLY A 4 0.11 -6.29 19.71
N ARG A 5 0.14 -6.28 19.35
CA ARG A 5 0.01 -6.86 18.85
C ARG A 5 0.59 -7.72 18.76
N LEU A 6 1.07 -8.27 18.82
CA LEU A 6 1.42 -9.15 18.62
C LEU A 6 1.20 -10.12 18.99
N GLY A 7 1.07 -10.12 19.60
CA GLY A 7 0.68 -11.22 19.65
C GLY A 7 -0.48 -11.56 19.08
N ARG A 8 -1.28 -11.03 18.97
CA ARG A 8 -2.34 -11.35 18.48
C ARG A 8 -2.15 -11.75 17.26
N ARG A 9 -1.23 -12.06 16.89
CA ARG A 9 -1.04 -12.30 15.79
C ARG A 9 -0.91 -13.63 15.52
N ASN A 10 -1.15 -14.55 15.91
CA ASN A 10 -0.94 -15.74 15.61
C ASN A 10 -1.94 -16.47 15.03
N GLU A 11 -2.71 -17.23 15.61
CA GLU A 11 -3.62 -17.93 14.94
C GLU A 11 -4.73 -17.16 14.54
N ASN A 12 -5.18 -16.32 15.31
CA ASN A 12 -6.29 -15.56 14.95
C ASN A 12 -5.98 -14.65 13.92
N PHE A 13 -4.77 -14.28 13.88
CA PHE A 13 -4.54 -13.33 13.03
C PHE A 13 -4.24 -13.86 11.73
N MET A 14 -4.06 -15.08 11.59
CA MET A 14 -4.01 -15.64 10.35
C MET A 14 -5.30 -15.57 9.63
N ASN A 15 -6.40 -15.67 10.32
CA ASN A 15 -7.69 -15.52 9.66
C ASN A 15 -7.87 -14.15 9.08
N ALA A 16 -7.44 -13.13 9.78
CA ALA A 16 -7.53 -11.79 9.25
C ALA A 16 -6.65 -11.66 8.03
N GLN A 17 -5.46 -12.26 8.04
CA GLN A 17 -4.58 -12.20 6.90
C GLN A 17 -5.11 -13.02 5.73
N ASP A 18 -5.76 -14.13 6.00
CA ASP A 18 -6.34 -14.92 4.94
C ASP A 18 -7.45 -14.19 4.21
N ASN A 19 -8.13 -13.27 4.89
CA ASN A 19 -9.17 -12.49 4.26
C ASN A 19 -8.64 -11.20 3.67
N CYS A 20 -7.37 -10.91 3.82
CA CYS A 20 -6.78 -9.69 3.30
C CYS A 20 -6.39 -9.84 1.84
N ILE A 21 -6.99 -9.02 0.98
CA ILE A 21 -6.72 -9.10 -0.43
C ILE A 21 -5.26 -8.79 -0.75
N PHE A 22 -4.64 -7.88 0.00
CA PHE A 22 -3.23 -7.54 -0.25
C PHE A 22 -2.30 -8.63 0.27
N CYS A 23 -2.64 -9.29 1.37
CA CYS A 23 -1.88 -10.46 1.80
C CYS A 23 -1.94 -11.57 0.76
N LYS A 24 -3.07 -11.72 0.09
CA LYS A 24 -3.21 -12.72 -0.97
C LYS A 24 -2.36 -12.38 -2.18
N ILE A 25 -2.28 -11.09 -2.51
CA ILE A 25 -1.41 -10.64 -3.60
C ILE A 25 0.05 -10.89 -3.25
N VAL A 26 0.45 -10.56 -2.02
CA VAL A 26 1.81 -10.78 -1.55
C VAL A 26 2.17 -12.27 -1.63
N ALA A 27 1.22 -13.13 -1.28
CA ALA A 27 1.46 -14.58 -1.29
C ALA A 27 1.35 -15.20 -2.69
N GLY A 28 1.02 -14.42 -3.70
CA GLY A 28 0.87 -14.94 -5.04
C GLY A 28 -0.43 -15.67 -5.29
N GLN A 29 -1.41 -15.55 -4.38
CA GLN A 29 -2.69 -16.22 -4.51
C GLN A 29 -3.67 -15.46 -5.39
N LEU A 30 -3.44 -14.16 -5.59
CA LEU A 30 -4.24 -13.35 -6.49
C LEU A 30 -3.30 -12.67 -7.48
N PRO A 31 -3.70 -12.54 -8.75
CA PRO A 31 -2.85 -11.88 -9.73
C PRO A 31 -2.83 -10.36 -9.51
N SER A 32 -1.75 -9.74 -9.93
CA SER A 32 -1.63 -8.29 -9.92
C SER A 32 -0.61 -7.90 -10.99
N ARG A 33 -0.68 -6.65 -11.43
CA ARG A 33 0.30 -6.12 -12.37
C ARG A 33 1.41 -5.45 -11.57
N LYS A 34 2.36 -6.27 -11.13
CA LYS A 34 3.44 -5.78 -10.29
C LYS A 34 4.42 -4.94 -11.08
N VAL A 35 4.90 -3.87 -10.47
CA VAL A 35 5.96 -3.03 -11.03
C VAL A 35 7.25 -3.13 -10.22
N TYR A 36 7.17 -3.63 -8.99
CA TYR A 36 8.34 -3.77 -8.15
C TYR A 36 8.06 -4.76 -7.01
N GLU A 37 9.06 -5.47 -6.59
CA GLU A 37 8.95 -6.36 -5.45
C GLU A 37 10.32 -6.61 -4.84
N ASP A 38 10.40 -6.58 -3.51
CA ASP A 38 11.60 -7.00 -2.80
C ASP A 38 11.16 -7.74 -1.53
N ASP A 39 12.07 -7.96 -0.59
CA ASP A 39 11.76 -8.72 0.61
C ASP A 39 10.76 -8.02 1.53
N ASP A 40 10.63 -6.72 1.43
CA ASP A 40 9.82 -5.93 2.35
C ASP A 40 8.50 -5.44 1.78
N MET A 41 8.41 -5.28 0.47
CA MET A 41 7.26 -4.63 -0.14
C MET A 41 6.97 -5.14 -1.54
N VAL A 42 5.77 -4.86 -2.01
CA VAL A 42 5.39 -5.07 -3.40
C VAL A 42 4.63 -3.84 -3.86
N ALA A 43 4.84 -3.45 -5.11
CA ALA A 43 4.12 -2.34 -5.73
C ALA A 43 3.45 -2.84 -7.00
N PHE A 44 2.20 -2.43 -7.21
CA PHE A 44 1.41 -2.89 -8.35
C PHE A 44 0.38 -1.85 -8.76
N HIS A 45 -0.17 -2.01 -9.94
CA HIS A 45 -1.19 -1.08 -10.44
C HIS A 45 -2.52 -1.30 -9.74
N ASP A 46 -3.19 -0.20 -9.36
CA ASP A 46 -4.54 -0.27 -8.85
C ASP A 46 -5.46 -0.69 -10.01
N ILE A 47 -6.35 -1.64 -9.76
CA ILE A 47 -7.25 -2.13 -10.81
C ILE A 47 -8.39 -1.15 -11.10
N HIS A 48 -8.60 -0.15 -10.24
CA HIS A 48 -9.57 0.90 -10.46
C HIS A 48 -8.86 2.25 -10.42
N PRO A 49 -8.01 2.54 -11.43
CA PRO A 49 -7.15 3.72 -11.37
C PRO A 49 -7.94 5.02 -11.39
N LYS A 50 -7.51 5.96 -10.57
CA LYS A 50 -8.10 7.30 -10.50
C LYS A 50 -7.25 8.34 -11.23
N ALA A 51 -6.14 7.93 -11.78
CA ALA A 51 -5.22 8.78 -12.51
C ALA A 51 -4.54 7.93 -13.58
N PRO A 52 -3.92 8.52 -14.60
CA PRO A 52 -3.20 7.73 -15.61
C PRO A 52 -2.18 6.79 -15.03
N VAL A 53 -1.52 7.20 -13.93
CA VAL A 53 -0.67 6.31 -13.15
C VAL A 53 -1.28 6.23 -11.76
N HIS A 54 -1.62 5.04 -11.31
CA HIS A 54 -2.15 4.83 -9.97
C HIS A 54 -1.57 3.52 -9.46
N LEU A 55 -0.53 3.64 -8.63
CA LEU A 55 0.15 2.49 -8.06
C LEU A 55 -0.19 2.35 -6.60
N LEU A 56 -0.10 1.13 -6.09
CA LEU A 56 -0.21 0.84 -4.67
C LEU A 56 1.11 0.25 -4.23
N VAL A 57 1.62 0.71 -3.08
CA VAL A 57 2.83 0.16 -2.47
C VAL A 57 2.41 -0.41 -1.14
N VAL A 58 2.63 -1.69 -0.94
CA VAL A 58 2.21 -2.39 0.28
C VAL A 58 3.37 -3.13 0.92
N PRO A 59 3.44 -3.14 2.25
CA PRO A 59 4.44 -3.95 2.93
C PRO A 59 4.02 -5.42 2.87
N LYS A 60 4.99 -6.32 2.80
CA LYS A 60 4.69 -7.75 2.80
C LYS A 60 4.20 -8.23 4.15
N SER A 61 4.71 -7.64 5.24
CA SER A 61 4.20 -7.95 6.56
C SER A 61 2.91 -7.18 6.78
N HIS A 62 1.88 -7.86 7.20
CA HIS A 62 0.58 -7.23 7.40
C HIS A 62 0.59 -6.27 8.59
N VAL A 63 0.13 -5.05 8.39
CA VAL A 63 -0.22 -4.12 9.45
C VAL A 63 -1.46 -3.40 8.93
N ASP A 64 -2.46 -3.23 9.79
CA ASP A 64 -3.75 -2.72 9.32
C ASP A 64 -3.67 -1.31 8.78
N SER A 65 -3.00 -0.41 9.48
CA SER A 65 -2.99 0.99 9.09
C SER A 65 -1.75 1.69 9.63
N LEU A 66 -1.56 2.92 9.21
CA LEU A 66 -0.47 3.74 9.74
C LEU A 66 -0.62 3.95 11.24
N ALA A 67 -1.86 4.02 11.74
CA ALA A 67 -2.10 4.20 13.17
C ALA A 67 -1.65 3.00 14.00
N ASP A 68 -1.50 1.83 13.37
CA ASP A 68 -1.08 0.63 14.05
C ASP A 68 0.42 0.39 13.96
N CYS A 69 1.15 1.28 13.28
CA CYS A 69 2.58 1.16 13.14
C CYS A 69 3.29 1.67 14.40
N GLY A 70 4.38 1.04 14.73
CA GLY A 70 5.25 1.47 15.81
C GLY A 70 6.69 1.48 15.33
N ALA A 71 7.63 1.48 16.26
CA ALA A 71 9.05 1.52 15.94
C ALA A 71 9.47 0.35 15.06
N GLY A 72 8.81 -0.80 15.22
CA GLY A 72 9.17 -1.98 14.45
C GLY A 72 8.89 -1.85 12.96
N GLU A 73 7.98 -0.94 12.55
CA GLU A 73 7.65 -0.74 11.16
C GLU A 73 8.41 0.42 10.52
N GLY A 74 9.24 1.11 11.31
CA GLY A 74 9.86 2.35 10.84
C GLY A 74 10.76 2.18 9.62
N GLN A 75 11.56 1.12 9.60
CA GLN A 75 12.46 0.91 8.47
C GLN A 75 11.71 0.58 7.19
N VAL A 76 10.69 -0.25 7.27
CA VAL A 76 9.89 -0.61 6.10
C VAL A 76 9.15 0.61 5.59
N LEU A 77 8.55 1.41 6.50
CA LEU A 77 7.88 2.63 6.09
C LEU A 77 8.83 3.59 5.38
N ALA A 78 10.03 3.76 5.91
CA ALA A 78 11.01 4.63 5.27
C ALA A 78 11.36 4.12 3.88
N ARG A 79 11.57 2.82 3.74
CA ARG A 79 11.90 2.26 2.44
C ARG A 79 10.76 2.38 1.45
N MET A 80 9.53 2.17 1.90
CA MET A 80 8.35 2.33 1.05
C MET A 80 8.26 3.77 0.54
N LEU A 81 8.39 4.74 1.44
CA LEU A 81 8.30 6.15 1.05
C LEU A 81 9.43 6.55 0.11
N LEU A 82 10.63 6.06 0.34
CA LEU A 82 11.77 6.38 -0.53
C LEU A 82 11.68 5.69 -1.88
N LYS A 83 10.95 4.57 -1.95
CA LYS A 83 10.74 3.88 -3.22
C LYS A 83 9.75 4.63 -4.12
N VAL A 84 8.82 5.39 -3.53
CA VAL A 84 7.76 6.08 -4.28
C VAL A 84 8.31 6.95 -5.41
N PRO A 85 9.29 7.83 -5.19
CA PRO A 85 9.80 8.65 -6.29
C PRO A 85 10.40 7.82 -7.43
N GLU A 86 11.08 6.72 -7.11
CA GLU A 86 11.65 5.86 -8.13
C GLU A 86 10.56 5.23 -8.98
N LEU A 87 9.51 4.74 -8.31
CA LEU A 87 8.40 4.10 -9.01
C LEU A 87 7.64 5.11 -9.87
N ALA A 88 7.43 6.31 -9.35
CA ALA A 88 6.73 7.36 -10.08
C ALA A 88 7.51 7.74 -11.35
N ARG A 89 8.83 7.90 -11.21
CA ARG A 89 9.65 8.24 -12.37
C ARG A 89 9.65 7.10 -13.41
N ALA A 90 9.75 5.86 -12.94
CA ALA A 90 9.73 4.72 -13.84
C ALA A 90 8.40 4.61 -14.59
N ALA A 91 7.32 5.11 -13.98
CA ALA A 91 5.99 5.11 -14.59
C ALA A 91 5.75 6.34 -15.47
N GLY A 92 6.73 7.22 -15.59
CA GLY A 92 6.62 8.39 -16.47
C GLY A 92 6.12 9.66 -15.81
N CYS A 93 6.07 9.72 -14.48
CA CYS A 93 5.58 10.90 -13.76
C CYS A 93 6.69 11.92 -13.59
N ALA A 94 7.11 12.54 -14.70
CA ALA A 94 8.24 13.47 -14.69
C ALA A 94 7.90 14.79 -14.01
N ASN A 95 6.63 15.17 -13.98
CA ASN A 95 6.22 16.48 -13.46
C ASN A 95 5.61 16.43 -12.08
N GLY A 96 5.77 15.31 -11.40
CA GLY A 96 5.28 15.19 -10.02
C GLY A 96 4.27 14.09 -9.84
N PHE A 97 3.91 13.84 -8.60
CA PHE A 97 2.98 12.78 -8.25
C PHE A 97 2.39 13.08 -6.87
N ARG A 98 1.30 12.42 -6.54
CA ARG A 98 0.67 12.55 -5.22
C ARG A 98 0.82 11.23 -4.48
N THR A 99 1.22 11.28 -3.22
CA THR A 99 1.30 10.11 -2.36
C THR A 99 0.23 10.25 -1.27
N VAL A 100 -0.60 9.23 -1.10
CA VAL A 100 -1.71 9.25 -0.15
C VAL A 100 -1.64 8.03 0.74
N ILE A 101 -1.79 8.24 2.05
CA ILE A 101 -1.93 7.17 3.02
C ILE A 101 -3.24 7.44 3.76
N ASN A 102 -4.25 6.61 3.52
CA ASN A 102 -5.52 6.74 4.23
C ASN A 102 -5.47 5.92 5.50
N THR A 103 -5.94 6.48 6.62
CA THR A 103 -5.89 5.81 7.91
C THR A 103 -7.26 5.85 8.57
N GLY A 104 -7.82 4.69 8.81
CA GLY A 104 -9.09 4.53 9.52
C GLY A 104 -10.31 4.97 8.73
N PRO A 105 -11.49 4.83 9.32
CA PRO A 105 -12.74 5.15 8.60
C PRO A 105 -12.83 6.61 8.22
N ASP A 106 -12.47 7.50 9.13
CA ASP A 106 -12.56 8.94 8.85
C ASP A 106 -11.49 9.40 7.86
N GLY A 107 -10.45 8.60 7.65
CA GLY A 107 -9.45 8.88 6.65
C GLY A 107 -9.73 8.23 5.30
N GLY A 108 -10.85 7.51 5.19
CA GLY A 108 -11.25 6.90 3.93
C GLY A 108 -10.55 5.57 3.63
N GLN A 109 -9.98 4.92 4.63
CA GLN A 109 -9.33 3.65 4.41
C GLN A 109 -10.37 2.56 4.17
N VAL A 110 -10.24 1.82 3.09
CA VAL A 110 -11.18 0.76 2.75
C VAL A 110 -10.57 -0.60 2.99
N ILE A 111 -9.31 -0.80 2.60
CA ILE A 111 -8.63 -2.07 2.79
C ILE A 111 -7.67 -1.93 3.96
N TYR A 112 -7.85 -2.77 4.98
CA TYR A 112 -7.06 -2.69 6.20
C TYR A 112 -5.81 -3.54 6.12
N HIS A 113 -4.97 -3.14 5.22
CA HIS A 113 -3.59 -3.53 5.06
C HIS A 113 -2.91 -2.24 4.57
N LEU A 114 -2.01 -1.70 5.35
CA LEU A 114 -1.35 -0.44 5.05
C LEU A 114 -0.93 -0.36 3.60
N HIS A 115 -1.23 0.72 2.93
CA HIS A 115 -0.79 0.92 1.56
C HIS A 115 -0.66 2.39 1.24
N LEU A 116 0.26 2.68 0.33
CA LEU A 116 0.46 4.03 -0.20
C LEU A 116 -0.13 4.06 -1.59
N HIS A 117 -0.95 5.08 -1.87
CA HIS A 117 -1.38 5.37 -3.24
C HIS A 117 -0.37 6.30 -3.87
N VAL A 118 0.04 6.01 -5.08
CA VAL A 118 0.92 6.89 -5.86
C VAL A 118 0.16 7.24 -7.13
N LEU A 119 -0.23 8.50 -7.26
CA LEU A 119 -1.02 8.94 -8.40
C LEU A 119 -0.26 9.97 -9.21
N GLY A 120 -0.25 9.84 -10.51
CA GLY A 120 0.47 10.74 -11.38
C GLY A 120 -0.14 10.83 -12.76
N GLY A 121 0.45 11.68 -13.57
CA GLY A 121 -0.04 11.99 -14.90
C GLY A 121 -0.82 13.29 -14.94
N PRO A 122 -1.23 13.75 -16.13
CA PRO A 122 -1.89 15.04 -16.25
C PRO A 122 -3.13 15.14 -15.39
N ARG A 123 -3.24 16.22 -14.62
CA ARG A 123 -4.33 16.36 -13.64
C ARG A 123 -5.71 16.34 -14.27
N HIS A 124 -5.85 16.83 -15.48
CA HIS A 124 -7.16 16.85 -16.11
C HIS A 124 -7.67 15.45 -16.47
N GLU A 125 -6.79 14.44 -16.39
CA GLU A 125 -7.17 13.06 -16.65
C GLU A 125 -7.46 12.27 -15.37
N TRP A 126 -7.33 12.90 -14.20
CA TRP A 126 -7.67 12.23 -12.94
C TRP A 126 -9.19 12.26 -12.80
N LYS A 127 -9.77 11.20 -12.26
CA LYS A 127 -11.22 11.06 -12.27
C LYS A 127 -11.74 10.41 -11.01
N GLY A 128 -13.04 10.60 -10.82
CA GLY A 128 -13.73 9.97 -9.69
C GLY A 128 -13.36 10.61 -8.38
N THR A 129 -13.73 9.93 -7.29
CA THR A 129 -13.36 10.34 -5.95
C THR A 129 -11.96 9.82 -5.70
N LEU A 130 -11.03 10.74 -5.41
CA LEU A 130 -9.64 10.35 -5.18
C LEU A 130 -9.49 9.67 -3.83
N PRO A 131 -8.49 8.80 -3.70
CA PRO A 131 -8.26 8.13 -2.43
C PRO A 131 -7.85 9.08 -1.34
#